data_12a856eb74579574be2a94e4bc3ee777
#
_entry.id   12a856eb74579574be2a94e4bc3ee777
#
_cell.length_a   1.000
_cell.length_b   1.000
_cell.length_c   1.000
_cell.angle_alpha   90.00
_cell.angle_beta   90.00
_cell.angle_gamma   90.00
#
_symmetry.space_group_name_H-M   'P 1'
#
loop_
_entity.id
_entity.type
_entity.pdbx_description
1 polymer ?
#
loop_
_entity_poly.entity_id
_entity_poly.type
_entity_poly.pdbx_seq_one_letter_code
_entity_poly.pdbx_strand_id
1 'polypeptide(L)'
;LSIRRQRQMCIRDSRKGSFTGFDSLSYKGYNMYYKDKMFLRPKLLVDFNRIRPGEFYSERDVQNTYSALGRLRMLKYSNIRFKEVNVSDSTKLDAYIVLSKGQNKSVSFEIEGTNSAGDLGAAASISFQHRNVFKGSETFTMKVRGAYEAITGLGQDYVNDNYTEYGVESSLNFPEFMFPFLSSDFKRKIKATSEVGLKFTSQVRPEFSRMLASASWSYRWSDRKHIQHRLDLADINYVYMPSKSPDFQEYLDKMTANNSLLRASYENVLIVRMGYNFTYNSAGNTMMRTPTKSSYSLRVNVEEAGNLMYAASKLAHSTPKGDKGFVLANIPFAQYIKGDFDFAKNFMIDPRNSFVFHIGVGVAYPYGNSRALPFEKRYFSGGANSVRGWSVRSLGPGGYKGSSDGQMDFIKQSGDIKLDLNVEYRTHLFWKLNGAAFIDAGNIWTIRSDSEQEDGVFKFNKFYKQIAVAYGLGIRFDLDYLILRFDGGMKAINPMETGKGRYPITRPRFSRDFAFHFAVGY
;
A
#
# COMPACT_ATOMS: atom_id res chain seq x y z
N LEU A 1 2.90 -46.75 -13.96
CA LEU A 1 2.83 -45.92 -12.74
C LEU A 1 2.05 -46.72 -11.70
N SER A 2 2.75 -47.32 -10.73
CA SER A 2 2.14 -48.06 -9.61
C SER A 2 1.53 -47.03 -8.64
N ILE A 3 0.23 -47.05 -8.50
CA ILE A 3 -0.50 -46.19 -7.53
C ILE A 3 -0.36 -46.84 -6.16
N ARG A 4 0.37 -46.18 -5.23
CA ARG A 4 0.68 -46.71 -3.90
C ARG A 4 -0.08 -45.94 -2.84
N ARG A 5 -0.74 -46.61 -1.86
CA ARG A 5 -1.43 -46.00 -0.73
C ARG A 5 -0.45 -45.54 0.34
N GLN A 6 -0.66 -44.36 0.89
CA GLN A 6 0.11 -43.83 2.02
C GLN A 6 -0.42 -44.40 3.35
N ARG A 7 0.48 -44.90 4.19
CA ARG A 7 0.10 -45.61 5.42
C ARG A 7 0.33 -44.80 6.71
N GLN A 8 1.43 -44.09 6.79
CA GLN A 8 1.80 -43.34 8.00
C GLN A 8 2.49 -42.04 7.65
N MET A 9 2.35 -41.04 8.53
CA MET A 9 2.99 -39.77 8.40
C MET A 9 3.67 -39.40 9.71
N CYS A 10 4.97 -39.11 9.64
CA CYS A 10 5.79 -38.72 10.79
C CYS A 10 6.30 -37.28 10.59
N ILE A 11 6.11 -36.43 11.60
CA ILE A 11 6.65 -35.08 11.64
C ILE A 11 7.82 -35.05 12.60
N ARG A 12 9.00 -34.64 12.15
CA ARG A 12 10.25 -34.72 12.91
C ARG A 12 11.03 -33.42 12.97
N ASP A 13 11.66 -33.15 14.10
CA ASP A 13 12.49 -31.95 14.40
C ASP A 13 14.02 -32.22 14.40
N SER A 14 14.60 -33.23 13.74
CA SER A 14 16.06 -33.34 13.70
C SER A 14 16.68 -34.29 12.67
N ARG A 15 18.01 -34.17 12.49
CA ARG A 15 18.84 -34.76 11.42
C ARG A 15 19.26 -36.24 11.60
N LYS A 16 18.92 -36.94 12.69
CA LYS A 16 19.40 -38.31 12.96
C LYS A 16 18.30 -39.38 12.86
N GLY A 17 18.65 -40.53 12.37
CA GLY A 17 17.77 -41.62 11.90
C GLY A 17 17.00 -42.45 12.94
N SER A 18 17.17 -42.28 14.26
CA SER A 18 16.45 -43.04 15.30
C SER A 18 15.49 -42.18 16.07
N PHE A 19 14.30 -42.71 16.44
CA PHE A 19 13.26 -42.04 17.25
C PHE A 19 13.49 -42.20 18.76
N THR A 20 14.64 -42.68 19.20
CA THR A 20 14.98 -42.82 20.62
C THR A 20 15.12 -41.46 21.26
N GLY A 21 14.34 -41.20 22.33
CA GLY A 21 14.34 -39.93 23.04
C GLY A 21 13.40 -38.84 22.47
N PHE A 22 12.44 -39.21 21.61
CA PHE A 22 11.36 -38.34 21.16
C PHE A 22 10.05 -38.71 21.80
N ASP A 23 9.31 -37.69 22.21
CA ASP A 23 7.89 -37.83 22.59
C ASP A 23 7.05 -38.00 21.31
N SER A 24 5.90 -38.67 21.43
CA SER A 24 4.99 -38.89 20.33
C SER A 24 3.57 -38.48 20.67
N LEU A 25 2.87 -37.92 19.66
CA LEU A 25 1.46 -37.57 19.72
C LEU A 25 0.76 -38.06 18.46
N SER A 26 -0.32 -38.82 18.63
CA SER A 26 -1.21 -39.16 17.51
C SER A 26 -2.38 -38.18 17.45
N TYR A 27 -2.58 -37.53 16.28
CA TYR A 27 -3.64 -36.58 16.06
C TYR A 27 -4.23 -36.70 14.66
N LYS A 28 -5.52 -37.03 14.55
CA LYS A 28 -6.27 -37.20 13.28
C LYS A 28 -5.56 -38.15 12.29
N GLY A 29 -5.03 -39.27 12.76
CA GLY A 29 -4.35 -40.27 11.93
C GLY A 29 -2.90 -39.93 11.56
N TYR A 30 -2.33 -38.88 12.14
CA TYR A 30 -0.93 -38.49 11.97
C TYR A 30 -0.13 -38.77 13.25
N ASN A 31 1.03 -39.37 13.14
CA ASN A 31 1.96 -39.56 14.24
C ASN A 31 2.99 -38.43 14.20
N MET A 32 3.07 -37.66 15.28
CA MET A 32 3.96 -36.50 15.42
C MET A 32 5.01 -36.82 16.47
N TYR A 33 6.29 -36.71 16.07
CA TYR A 33 7.45 -36.96 16.95
C TYR A 33 8.15 -35.64 17.19
N TYR A 34 8.40 -35.30 18.45
CA TYR A 34 9.02 -34.05 18.84
C TYR A 34 9.96 -34.26 20.04
N LYS A 35 10.94 -33.36 20.17
CA LYS A 35 11.84 -33.31 21.31
C LYS A 35 11.44 -32.19 22.24
N ASP A 36 11.38 -32.45 23.56
CA ASP A 36 10.99 -31.53 24.63
C ASP A 36 9.55 -31.02 24.49
N LYS A 37 9.30 -29.91 23.79
CA LYS A 37 7.97 -29.31 23.64
C LYS A 37 7.66 -29.06 22.17
N MET A 38 6.45 -29.42 21.77
CA MET A 38 5.93 -29.12 20.45
C MET A 38 5.87 -27.60 20.23
N PHE A 39 6.53 -27.12 19.16
CA PHE A 39 6.64 -25.70 18.87
C PHE A 39 5.49 -25.16 18.01
N LEU A 40 4.73 -26.03 17.32
CA LEU A 40 3.53 -25.70 16.56
C LEU A 40 2.34 -26.53 17.05
N ARG A 41 1.14 -26.01 16.94
CA ARG A 41 -0.09 -26.74 17.30
C ARG A 41 -0.33 -27.90 16.34
N PRO A 42 -0.74 -29.11 16.81
CA PRO A 42 -1.05 -30.25 15.95
C PRO A 42 -2.08 -29.94 14.86
N LYS A 43 -3.12 -29.20 15.20
CA LYS A 43 -4.15 -28.76 14.27
C LYS A 43 -3.57 -28.01 13.07
N LEU A 44 -2.66 -27.05 13.31
CA LEU A 44 -2.01 -26.28 12.25
C LEU A 44 -1.25 -27.21 11.28
N LEU A 45 -0.46 -28.13 11.81
CA LEU A 45 0.32 -29.06 10.99
C LEU A 45 -0.57 -29.92 10.09
N VAL A 46 -1.70 -30.39 10.60
CA VAL A 46 -2.68 -31.15 9.82
C VAL A 46 -3.38 -30.26 8.79
N ASP A 47 -3.76 -29.03 9.15
CA ASP A 47 -4.46 -28.12 8.26
C ASP A 47 -3.57 -27.63 7.10
N PHE A 48 -2.25 -27.53 7.31
CA PHE A 48 -1.28 -27.13 6.27
C PHE A 48 -0.73 -28.32 5.47
N ASN A 49 -1.06 -29.54 5.85
CA ASN A 49 -0.69 -30.74 5.13
C ASN A 49 -1.81 -31.20 4.18
N ARG A 50 -1.44 -31.53 2.94
CA ARG A 50 -2.37 -32.06 1.92
C ARG A 50 -2.25 -33.54 1.71
N ILE A 51 -1.16 -34.14 2.20
CA ILE A 51 -0.91 -35.57 2.16
C ILE A 51 -1.76 -36.22 3.25
N ARG A 52 -2.71 -37.07 2.88
CA ARG A 52 -3.63 -37.71 3.83
C ARG A 52 -3.31 -39.19 3.99
N PRO A 53 -3.35 -39.71 5.22
CA PRO A 53 -3.22 -41.15 5.44
C PRO A 53 -4.33 -41.92 4.73
N GLY A 54 -3.99 -43.01 4.08
CA GLY A 54 -4.95 -43.88 3.38
C GLY A 54 -5.31 -43.44 1.95
N GLU A 55 -4.91 -42.26 1.51
CA GLU A 55 -5.10 -41.79 0.13
C GLU A 55 -3.96 -42.23 -0.79
N PHE A 56 -4.18 -42.14 -2.10
CA PHE A 56 -3.15 -42.45 -3.09
C PHE A 56 -2.09 -41.34 -3.14
N TYR A 57 -0.86 -41.70 -3.54
CA TYR A 57 0.19 -40.71 -3.76
C TYR A 57 -0.19 -39.73 -4.85
N SER A 58 -0.03 -38.45 -4.54
CA SER A 58 -0.28 -37.35 -5.46
C SER A 58 0.88 -36.35 -5.39
N GLU A 59 1.62 -36.21 -6.49
CA GLU A 59 2.68 -35.18 -6.61
C GLU A 59 2.14 -33.78 -6.36
N ARG A 60 0.92 -33.52 -6.82
CA ARG A 60 0.24 -32.24 -6.59
C ARG A 60 0.04 -31.94 -5.09
N ASP A 61 -0.30 -32.95 -4.29
CA ASP A 61 -0.52 -32.77 -2.86
C ASP A 61 0.80 -32.60 -2.09
N VAL A 62 1.86 -33.24 -2.57
CA VAL A 62 3.23 -33.02 -2.09
C VAL A 62 3.65 -31.56 -2.34
N GLN A 63 3.51 -31.05 -3.56
CA GLN A 63 3.85 -29.68 -3.92
C GLN A 63 2.98 -28.66 -3.16
N ASN A 64 1.69 -28.94 -3.01
CA ASN A 64 0.79 -28.10 -2.22
C ASN A 64 1.18 -28.10 -0.74
N THR A 65 1.66 -29.22 -0.20
CA THR A 65 2.15 -29.32 1.19
C THR A 65 3.43 -28.52 1.37
N TYR A 66 4.40 -28.63 0.46
CA TYR A 66 5.59 -27.77 0.47
C TYR A 66 5.24 -26.30 0.43
N SER A 67 4.37 -25.92 -0.49
CA SER A 67 3.90 -24.54 -0.63
C SER A 67 3.16 -24.05 0.62
N ALA A 68 2.35 -24.88 1.27
CA ALA A 68 1.64 -24.54 2.49
C ALA A 68 2.60 -24.38 3.67
N LEU A 69 3.49 -25.33 3.91
CA LEU A 69 4.48 -25.29 4.98
C LEU A 69 5.45 -24.12 4.81
N GLY A 70 5.83 -23.77 3.57
CA GLY A 70 6.69 -22.63 3.26
C GLY A 70 6.09 -21.27 3.65
N ARG A 71 4.78 -21.17 3.86
CA ARG A 71 4.12 -19.96 4.38
C ARG A 71 4.24 -19.80 5.89
N LEU A 72 4.61 -20.86 6.60
CA LEU A 72 4.79 -20.82 8.06
C LEU A 72 6.14 -20.18 8.39
N ARG A 73 6.14 -18.91 8.74
CA ARG A 73 7.36 -18.12 9.02
C ARG A 73 8.21 -18.65 10.18
N MET A 74 7.64 -19.52 11.00
CA MET A 74 8.34 -20.20 12.09
C MET A 74 9.25 -21.33 11.58
N LEU A 75 9.01 -21.88 10.39
CA LEU A 75 9.80 -22.94 9.81
C LEU A 75 11.01 -22.37 9.04
N LYS A 76 12.20 -22.86 9.38
CA LYS A 76 13.42 -22.59 8.61
C LYS A 76 13.52 -23.52 7.41
N TYR A 77 13.07 -24.78 7.60
CA TYR A 77 13.22 -25.84 6.62
C TYR A 77 12.11 -26.87 6.77
N SER A 78 11.60 -27.36 5.63
CA SER A 78 10.67 -28.49 5.55
C SER A 78 11.17 -29.47 4.48
N ASN A 79 11.13 -30.76 4.78
CA ASN A 79 11.49 -31.81 3.83
C ASN A 79 10.48 -32.95 3.93
N ILE A 80 10.03 -33.45 2.78
CA ILE A 80 9.10 -34.56 2.68
C ILE A 80 9.83 -35.73 2.04
N ARG A 81 9.88 -36.87 2.73
CA ARG A 81 10.52 -38.11 2.27
C ARG A 81 9.50 -39.22 2.27
N PHE A 82 9.59 -40.09 1.31
CA PHE A 82 8.77 -41.29 1.22
C PHE A 82 9.63 -42.51 1.40
N LYS A 83 9.12 -43.49 2.17
CA LYS A 83 9.72 -44.80 2.35
C LYS A 83 8.73 -45.88 1.90
N GLU A 84 9.17 -46.78 1.05
CA GLU A 84 8.37 -47.92 0.65
C GLU A 84 8.28 -48.93 1.78
N VAL A 85 7.09 -49.46 2.00
CA VAL A 85 6.81 -50.51 2.97
C VAL A 85 5.92 -51.56 2.29
N ASN A 86 6.39 -52.78 2.25
CA ASN A 86 5.62 -53.91 1.74
C ASN A 86 4.69 -54.43 2.84
N VAL A 87 3.40 -54.44 2.56
CA VAL A 87 2.37 -54.94 3.49
C VAL A 87 1.51 -55.92 2.74
N SER A 88 1.70 -57.23 3.05
CA SER A 88 1.03 -58.34 2.34
C SER A 88 1.29 -58.20 0.82
N ASP A 89 0.34 -58.27 -0.03
CA ASP A 89 0.50 -58.23 -1.50
C ASP A 89 0.53 -56.79 -2.11
N SER A 90 0.67 -55.74 -1.30
CA SER A 90 0.68 -54.35 -1.78
C SER A 90 1.83 -53.53 -1.24
N THR A 91 2.47 -52.72 -2.12
CA THR A 91 3.49 -51.75 -1.73
C THR A 91 2.80 -50.46 -1.29
N LYS A 92 3.08 -50.00 -0.08
CA LYS A 92 2.57 -48.75 0.52
C LYS A 92 3.72 -47.77 0.73
N LEU A 93 3.39 -46.47 0.86
CA LEU A 93 4.36 -45.41 1.11
C LEU A 93 4.11 -44.80 2.49
N ASP A 94 5.15 -44.78 3.32
CA ASP A 94 5.18 -43.98 4.53
C ASP A 94 5.75 -42.60 4.19
N ALA A 95 5.00 -41.54 4.49
CA ALA A 95 5.43 -40.16 4.28
C ALA A 95 6.02 -39.57 5.56
N TYR A 96 7.24 -39.09 5.50
CA TYR A 96 7.94 -38.42 6.60
C TYR A 96 8.11 -36.95 6.28
N ILE A 97 7.46 -36.08 7.06
CA ILE A 97 7.63 -34.64 6.98
C ILE A 97 8.57 -34.19 8.10
N VAL A 98 9.74 -33.72 7.72
CA VAL A 98 10.76 -33.22 8.64
C VAL A 98 10.69 -31.70 8.67
N LEU A 99 10.44 -31.12 9.85
CA LEU A 99 10.32 -29.69 10.06
C LEU A 99 11.46 -29.20 10.96
N SER A 100 12.07 -28.09 10.58
CA SER A 100 13.10 -27.43 11.38
C SER A 100 12.60 -26.07 11.84
N LYS A 101 12.72 -25.85 13.14
CA LYS A 101 12.36 -24.58 13.80
C LYS A 101 13.32 -23.47 13.36
N GLY A 102 12.76 -22.30 12.97
CA GLY A 102 13.51 -21.08 12.74
C GLY A 102 13.69 -20.23 14.01
N GLN A 103 14.34 -19.09 13.87
CA GLN A 103 14.41 -18.11 14.94
C GLN A 103 13.03 -17.48 15.14
N ASN A 104 12.58 -17.47 16.40
CA ASN A 104 11.26 -16.94 16.75
C ASN A 104 11.25 -15.44 17.03
N LYS A 105 12.40 -14.83 17.32
CA LYS A 105 12.52 -13.39 17.59
C LYS A 105 13.57 -12.76 16.69
N SER A 106 13.30 -11.55 16.22
CA SER A 106 14.28 -10.74 15.50
C SER A 106 14.04 -9.26 15.81
N VAL A 107 15.12 -8.49 15.80
CA VAL A 107 15.10 -7.04 15.88
C VAL A 107 15.81 -6.52 14.64
N SER A 108 15.24 -5.51 13.99
CA SER A 108 15.88 -4.79 12.89
C SER A 108 15.87 -3.30 13.18
N PHE A 109 16.92 -2.65 12.73
CA PHE A 109 17.09 -1.21 12.77
C PHE A 109 17.22 -0.70 11.34
N GLU A 110 16.46 0.36 11.01
CA GLU A 110 16.43 0.95 9.67
C GLU A 110 16.67 2.46 9.79
N ILE A 111 17.50 2.99 8.92
CA ILE A 111 17.69 4.44 8.73
C ILE A 111 17.27 4.76 7.30
N GLU A 112 16.47 5.79 7.13
CA GLU A 112 15.93 6.25 5.86
C GLU A 112 16.25 7.73 5.68
N GLY A 113 16.75 8.12 4.51
CA GLY A 113 16.69 9.51 4.07
C GLY A 113 15.31 9.79 3.50
N THR A 114 14.68 10.87 3.89
CA THR A 114 13.36 11.28 3.36
C THR A 114 13.50 12.54 2.50
N ASN A 115 12.63 12.64 1.51
CA ASN A 115 12.49 13.86 0.70
C ASN A 115 11.00 14.02 0.38
N SER A 116 10.36 14.96 1.06
CA SER A 116 8.93 15.26 0.90
C SER A 116 8.78 16.61 0.22
N ALA A 117 8.43 16.59 -1.07
CA ALA A 117 8.20 17.81 -1.87
C ALA A 117 9.41 18.74 -2.03
N GLY A 118 10.63 18.23 -1.87
CA GLY A 118 11.86 19.01 -1.90
C GLY A 118 12.49 19.23 -0.52
N ASP A 119 11.75 18.97 0.55
CA ASP A 119 12.25 19.04 1.92
C ASP A 119 13.05 17.79 2.26
N LEU A 120 14.29 17.99 2.70
CA LEU A 120 15.18 16.90 3.06
C LEU A 120 15.01 16.53 4.53
N GLY A 121 15.00 15.23 4.79
CA GLY A 121 14.89 14.74 6.14
C GLY A 121 15.54 13.38 6.35
N ALA A 122 15.42 12.91 7.57
CA ALA A 122 15.87 11.59 7.99
C ALA A 122 14.80 10.92 8.87
N ALA A 123 14.70 9.62 8.75
CA ALA A 123 13.88 8.79 9.63
C ALA A 123 14.69 7.61 10.15
N ALA A 124 14.36 7.19 11.36
CA ALA A 124 14.90 5.98 11.96
C ALA A 124 13.75 5.12 12.49
N SER A 125 13.89 3.82 12.39
CA SER A 125 12.91 2.89 12.97
C SER A 125 13.59 1.66 13.57
N ILE A 126 12.95 1.16 14.63
CA ILE A 126 13.29 -0.10 15.28
C ILE A 126 12.07 -1.01 15.16
N SER A 127 12.27 -2.20 14.63
CA SER A 127 11.21 -3.21 14.51
C SER A 127 11.57 -4.45 15.32
N PHE A 128 10.67 -4.86 16.20
CA PHE A 128 10.70 -6.14 16.90
C PHE A 128 9.71 -7.09 16.25
N GLN A 129 10.12 -8.31 15.98
CA GLN A 129 9.26 -9.35 15.42
C GLN A 129 9.34 -10.62 16.28
N HIS A 130 8.17 -11.15 16.66
CA HIS A 130 8.01 -12.47 17.29
C HIS A 130 7.19 -13.38 16.38
N ARG A 131 7.81 -14.44 15.88
CA ARG A 131 7.19 -15.44 15.01
C ARG A 131 6.72 -16.62 15.86
N ASN A 132 5.46 -16.87 15.94
CA ASN A 132 4.88 -17.98 16.70
C ASN A 132 4.42 -17.63 18.13
N VAL A 133 3.63 -16.56 18.24
CA VAL A 133 3.13 -16.05 19.52
C VAL A 133 2.24 -17.08 20.21
N PHE A 134 1.34 -17.72 19.48
CA PHE A 134 0.35 -18.69 20.00
C PHE A 134 0.58 -20.11 19.49
N LYS A 135 1.79 -20.48 19.09
CA LYS A 135 2.16 -21.78 18.49
C LYS A 135 1.41 -22.10 17.17
N GLY A 136 0.94 -21.09 16.45
CA GLY A 136 0.29 -21.20 15.15
C GLY A 136 1.08 -20.52 14.03
N SER A 137 2.37 -20.24 14.26
CA SER A 137 3.23 -19.48 13.35
C SER A 137 2.69 -18.06 13.09
N GLU A 138 1.92 -17.51 14.01
CA GLU A 138 1.50 -16.13 14.00
C GLU A 138 2.71 -15.22 14.16
N THR A 139 2.74 -14.14 13.41
CA THR A 139 3.82 -13.16 13.49
C THR A 139 3.30 -11.87 14.09
N PHE A 140 3.81 -11.55 15.27
CA PHE A 140 3.64 -10.24 15.88
C PHE A 140 4.81 -9.35 15.46
N THR A 141 4.52 -8.15 15.00
CA THR A 141 5.53 -7.14 14.67
C THR A 141 5.16 -5.85 15.39
N MET A 142 6.15 -5.22 16.02
CA MET A 142 6.04 -3.89 16.60
C MET A 142 7.14 -3.02 16.02
N LYS A 143 6.77 -1.90 15.42
CA LYS A 143 7.70 -0.92 14.81
C LYS A 143 7.50 0.43 15.50
N VAL A 144 8.60 1.03 15.93
CA VAL A 144 8.65 2.41 16.41
C VAL A 144 9.46 3.20 15.40
N ARG A 145 8.93 4.33 14.95
CA ARG A 145 9.54 5.21 13.94
C ARG A 145 9.58 6.64 14.43
N GLY A 146 10.69 7.32 14.19
CA GLY A 146 10.82 8.77 14.31
C GLY A 146 11.30 9.34 12.97
N ALA A 147 10.77 10.49 12.55
CA ALA A 147 11.22 11.20 11.37
C ALA A 147 11.32 12.70 11.65
N TYR A 148 12.28 13.32 10.98
CA TYR A 148 12.51 14.75 11.01
C TYR A 148 12.78 15.25 9.59
N GLU A 149 12.09 16.31 9.17
CA GLU A 149 12.31 16.95 7.87
C GLU A 149 12.45 18.47 8.07
N ALA A 150 13.44 19.05 7.44
CA ALA A 150 13.62 20.49 7.39
C ALA A 150 12.75 21.03 6.25
N ILE A 151 11.74 21.82 6.60
CA ILE A 151 10.83 22.41 5.60
C ILE A 151 11.50 23.67 5.05
N THR A 152 11.62 23.74 3.71
CA THR A 152 12.19 24.89 3.01
C THR A 152 11.07 25.65 2.30
N GLY A 153 11.11 26.99 2.33
CA GLY A 153 10.18 27.84 1.57
C GLY A 153 8.95 28.33 2.32
N LEU A 154 8.89 28.13 3.64
CA LEU A 154 7.91 28.83 4.48
C LEU A 154 8.37 30.29 4.67
N GLY A 155 7.41 31.25 4.65
CA GLY A 155 7.72 32.66 4.86
C GLY A 155 8.33 32.94 6.23
N GLN A 156 8.94 34.12 6.42
CA GLN A 156 9.74 34.50 7.60
C GLN A 156 8.98 34.51 8.95
N ASP A 157 7.66 34.25 8.95
CA ASP A 157 6.79 34.38 10.13
C ASP A 157 6.53 33.05 10.87
N TYR A 158 7.05 31.91 10.38
CA TYR A 158 6.87 30.61 11.04
C TYR A 158 8.00 30.35 12.05
N VAL A 159 7.61 30.24 13.33
CA VAL A 159 8.53 30.01 14.46
C VAL A 159 9.18 28.61 14.45
N ASN A 160 8.68 27.69 13.65
CA ASN A 160 9.14 26.30 13.65
C ASN A 160 9.09 25.72 12.23
N ASP A 161 10.19 25.79 11.50
CA ASP A 161 10.31 25.40 10.09
C ASP A 161 10.50 23.88 9.90
N ASN A 162 10.16 23.08 10.90
CA ASN A 162 10.48 21.65 10.90
C ASN A 162 9.25 20.78 11.01
N TYR A 163 9.29 19.65 10.29
CA TYR A 163 8.34 18.57 10.45
C TYR A 163 8.93 17.48 11.32
N THR A 164 8.18 17.06 12.32
CA THR A 164 8.53 15.90 13.14
C THR A 164 7.40 14.89 13.15
N GLU A 165 7.75 13.61 13.05
CA GLU A 165 6.81 12.50 13.12
C GLU A 165 7.30 11.44 14.10
N TYR A 166 6.41 10.98 14.95
CA TYR A 166 6.61 9.81 15.80
C TYR A 166 5.48 8.81 15.56
N GLY A 167 5.84 7.57 15.33
CA GLY A 167 4.87 6.51 15.05
C GLY A 167 5.16 5.23 15.81
N VAL A 168 4.10 4.56 16.24
CA VAL A 168 4.13 3.19 16.76
C VAL A 168 3.14 2.37 15.94
N GLU A 169 3.60 1.27 15.37
CA GLU A 169 2.80 0.33 14.61
C GLU A 169 2.94 -1.05 15.22
N SER A 170 1.83 -1.73 15.45
CA SER A 170 1.77 -3.10 15.94
C SER A 170 0.89 -3.91 15.01
N SER A 171 1.35 -5.07 14.58
CA SER A 171 0.57 -5.97 13.72
C SER A 171 0.70 -7.41 14.16
N LEU A 172 -0.39 -8.15 14.03
CA LEU A 172 -0.48 -9.58 14.27
C LEU A 172 -0.97 -10.26 13.00
N ASN A 173 -0.10 -11.04 12.38
CA ASN A 173 -0.37 -11.74 11.13
C ASN A 173 -0.59 -13.23 11.42
N PHE A 174 -1.72 -13.77 10.99
CA PHE A 174 -2.09 -15.18 11.07
C PHE A 174 -1.89 -15.83 9.71
N PRO A 175 -1.20 -16.98 9.62
CA PRO A 175 -1.05 -17.70 8.36
C PRO A 175 -2.36 -18.35 7.87
N GLU A 176 -3.40 -18.31 8.69
CA GLU A 176 -4.73 -18.85 8.44
C GLU A 176 -5.76 -17.76 8.11
N PHE A 177 -6.80 -18.14 7.38
CA PHE A 177 -7.95 -17.28 7.11
C PHE A 177 -8.91 -17.27 8.33
N MET A 178 -8.81 -16.26 9.16
CA MET A 178 -9.54 -16.10 10.43
C MET A 178 -10.93 -15.47 10.23
N PHE A 179 -11.77 -16.03 9.35
CA PHE A 179 -13.14 -15.58 9.19
C PHE A 179 -14.11 -16.59 9.79
N PRO A 180 -14.99 -16.21 10.75
CA PRO A 180 -15.76 -17.17 11.54
C PRO A 180 -16.84 -17.92 10.72
N PHE A 181 -17.45 -17.28 9.74
CA PHE A 181 -18.62 -17.79 9.03
C PHE A 181 -18.32 -18.62 7.78
N LEU A 182 -17.05 -18.92 7.48
CA LEU A 182 -16.66 -19.71 6.31
C LEU A 182 -16.29 -21.14 6.66
N SER A 183 -16.64 -22.09 5.78
CA SER A 183 -16.29 -23.49 5.94
C SER A 183 -14.77 -23.71 5.88
N SER A 184 -14.29 -24.77 6.54
CA SER A 184 -12.88 -25.15 6.55
C SER A 184 -12.34 -25.42 5.16
N ASP A 185 -13.15 -26.01 4.27
CA ASP A 185 -12.73 -26.35 2.91
C ASP A 185 -12.56 -25.12 2.04
N PHE A 186 -13.44 -24.12 2.19
CA PHE A 186 -13.32 -22.83 1.51
C PHE A 186 -12.05 -22.09 1.97
N LYS A 187 -11.79 -22.04 3.28
CA LYS A 187 -10.56 -21.44 3.86
C LYS A 187 -9.30 -22.08 3.30
N ARG A 188 -9.29 -23.41 3.17
CA ARG A 188 -8.17 -24.17 2.59
C ARG A 188 -7.96 -23.88 1.11
N LYS A 189 -9.04 -23.62 0.35
CA LYS A 189 -8.98 -23.35 -1.10
C LYS A 189 -8.38 -21.97 -1.38
N ILE A 190 -8.81 -20.94 -0.66
CA ILE A 190 -8.36 -19.55 -0.86
C ILE A 190 -6.93 -19.33 -0.34
N LYS A 191 -6.50 -20.05 0.70
CA LYS A 191 -5.16 -19.91 1.33
C LYS A 191 -4.86 -18.46 1.79
N ALA A 192 -5.87 -17.74 2.25
CA ALA A 192 -5.71 -16.38 2.73
C ALA A 192 -4.98 -16.33 4.07
N THR A 193 -4.27 -15.23 4.30
CA THR A 193 -3.73 -14.82 5.60
C THR A 193 -4.59 -13.72 6.18
N SER A 194 -4.64 -13.62 7.50
CA SER A 194 -5.35 -12.57 8.22
C SER A 194 -4.37 -11.68 8.96
N GLU A 195 -4.61 -10.38 8.96
CA GLU A 195 -3.78 -9.40 9.65
C GLU A 195 -4.67 -8.45 10.46
N VAL A 196 -4.31 -8.27 11.72
CA VAL A 196 -4.88 -7.24 12.61
C VAL A 196 -3.77 -6.26 12.92
N GLY A 197 -4.02 -4.98 12.74
CA GLY A 197 -3.04 -3.91 12.92
C GLY A 197 -3.57 -2.82 13.83
N LEU A 198 -2.68 -2.22 14.61
CA LEU A 198 -2.87 -0.99 15.36
C LEU A 198 -1.75 -0.03 14.99
N LYS A 199 -2.08 1.21 14.70
CA LYS A 199 -1.10 2.24 14.36
C LYS A 199 -1.46 3.53 15.07
N PHE A 200 -0.46 4.17 15.62
CA PHE A 200 -0.54 5.53 16.15
C PHE A 200 0.59 6.37 15.53
N THR A 201 0.26 7.55 15.04
CA THR A 201 1.24 8.48 14.48
C THR A 201 0.90 9.89 14.97
N SER A 202 1.91 10.58 15.50
CA SER A 202 1.85 11.99 15.85
C SER A 202 2.73 12.77 14.90
N GLN A 203 2.18 13.78 14.25
CA GLN A 203 2.84 14.64 13.28
C GLN A 203 2.73 16.07 13.77
N VAL A 204 3.86 16.74 13.86
CA VAL A 204 3.94 18.17 14.19
C VAL A 204 4.50 18.89 12.98
N ARG A 205 3.74 19.85 12.47
CA ARG A 205 4.10 20.75 11.38
C ARG A 205 4.03 22.19 11.87
N PRO A 206 4.65 23.13 11.18
CA PRO A 206 4.53 24.55 11.53
C PRO A 206 3.07 25.03 11.59
N GLU A 207 2.23 24.53 10.67
CA GLU A 207 0.85 24.96 10.53
C GLU A 207 -0.10 24.30 11.54
N PHE A 208 0.12 23.02 11.84
CA PHE A 208 -0.76 22.24 12.72
C PHE A 208 -0.08 21.00 13.30
N SER A 209 -0.61 20.53 14.41
CA SER A 209 -0.31 19.21 14.94
C SER A 209 -1.45 18.24 14.63
N ARG A 210 -1.13 17.02 14.28
CA ARG A 210 -2.08 15.98 13.92
C ARG A 210 -1.71 14.63 14.53
N MET A 211 -2.68 13.95 15.11
CA MET A 211 -2.57 12.61 15.62
C MET A 211 -3.49 11.68 14.83
N LEU A 212 -2.97 10.54 14.43
CA LEU A 212 -3.72 9.49 13.74
C LEU A 212 -3.65 8.20 14.55
N ALA A 213 -4.82 7.70 14.95
CA ALA A 213 -4.94 6.39 15.55
C ALA A 213 -5.72 5.48 14.59
N SER A 214 -5.18 4.30 14.31
CA SER A 214 -5.79 3.36 13.36
C SER A 214 -5.88 1.98 13.93
N ALA A 215 -6.99 1.28 13.63
CA ALA A 215 -7.18 -0.14 13.88
C ALA A 215 -7.67 -0.80 12.58
N SER A 216 -7.01 -1.87 12.17
CA SER A 216 -7.31 -2.52 10.89
C SER A 216 -7.44 -4.02 11.01
N TRP A 217 -8.32 -4.60 10.19
CA TRP A 217 -8.45 -6.03 9.98
C TRP A 217 -8.50 -6.30 8.49
N SER A 218 -7.52 -7.03 7.98
CA SER A 218 -7.39 -7.31 6.56
C SER A 218 -7.11 -8.77 6.26
N TYR A 219 -7.47 -9.18 5.05
CA TYR A 219 -7.17 -10.49 4.48
C TYR A 219 -6.35 -10.33 3.22
N ARG A 220 -5.35 -11.21 3.06
CA ARG A 220 -4.51 -11.23 1.85
C ARG A 220 -4.43 -12.64 1.31
N TRP A 221 -4.62 -12.80 0.01
CA TRP A 221 -4.41 -14.06 -0.68
C TRP A 221 -3.83 -13.82 -2.07
N SER A 222 -3.21 -14.84 -2.62
CA SER A 222 -2.68 -14.82 -3.98
C SER A 222 -3.29 -15.97 -4.75
N ASP A 223 -3.85 -15.68 -5.92
CA ASP A 223 -4.25 -16.68 -6.88
C ASP A 223 -3.17 -16.75 -7.96
N ARG A 224 -2.44 -17.90 -7.99
CA ARG A 224 -1.26 -18.10 -8.83
C ARG A 224 -0.10 -17.15 -8.50
N LYS A 225 0.92 -17.10 -9.36
CA LYS A 225 2.12 -16.26 -9.15
C LYS A 225 1.93 -14.79 -9.52
N HIS A 226 0.81 -14.46 -10.15
CA HIS A 226 0.61 -13.18 -10.82
C HIS A 226 -0.45 -12.29 -10.18
N ILE A 227 -1.37 -12.88 -9.40
CA ILE A 227 -2.53 -12.17 -8.85
C ILE A 227 -2.41 -12.09 -7.33
N GLN A 228 -2.61 -10.91 -6.79
CA GLN A 228 -2.69 -10.65 -5.36
C GLN A 228 -4.00 -9.93 -5.05
N HIS A 229 -4.62 -10.33 -3.98
CA HIS A 229 -5.84 -9.75 -3.46
C HIS A 229 -5.61 -9.28 -2.02
N ARG A 230 -6.15 -8.14 -1.68
CA ARG A 230 -6.27 -7.66 -0.31
C ARG A 230 -7.69 -7.17 -0.07
N LEU A 231 -8.32 -7.67 0.96
CA LEU A 231 -9.62 -7.21 1.45
C LEU A 231 -9.39 -6.59 2.83
N ASP A 232 -9.58 -5.29 2.94
CA ASP A 232 -9.65 -4.58 4.21
C ASP A 232 -11.10 -4.67 4.68
N LEU A 233 -11.37 -5.54 5.64
CA LEU A 233 -12.73 -5.77 6.16
C LEU A 233 -13.18 -4.62 7.05
N ALA A 234 -12.26 -4.08 7.84
CA ALA A 234 -12.46 -2.90 8.65
C ALA A 234 -11.13 -2.16 8.79
N ASP A 235 -11.16 -0.87 8.55
CA ASP A 235 -10.03 0.03 8.77
C ASP A 235 -10.59 1.32 9.38
N ILE A 236 -10.39 1.45 10.69
CA ILE A 236 -10.90 2.54 11.50
C ILE A 236 -9.75 3.52 11.71
N ASN A 237 -9.90 4.74 11.23
CA ASN A 237 -8.90 5.79 11.36
C ASN A 237 -9.52 6.98 12.05
N TYR A 238 -8.98 7.35 13.18
CA TYR A 238 -9.33 8.57 13.90
C TYR A 238 -8.25 9.62 13.66
N VAL A 239 -8.64 10.71 13.04
CA VAL A 239 -7.80 11.89 12.81
C VAL A 239 -8.16 12.92 13.86
N TYR A 240 -7.20 13.32 14.67
CA TYR A 240 -7.34 14.33 15.71
C TYR A 240 -6.32 15.44 15.50
N MET A 241 -6.77 16.68 15.52
CA MET A 241 -5.95 17.89 15.40
C MET A 241 -5.94 18.66 16.72
N PRO A 242 -4.97 18.42 17.62
CA PRO A 242 -4.91 19.05 18.91
C PRO A 242 -4.60 20.55 18.85
N SER A 243 -3.84 20.99 17.87
CA SER A 243 -3.46 22.40 17.73
C SER A 243 -3.35 22.81 16.27
N LYS A 244 -3.64 24.07 16.02
CA LYS A 244 -3.43 24.80 14.77
C LYS A 244 -2.70 26.09 15.09
N SER A 245 -1.74 26.53 14.26
CA SER A 245 -1.08 27.82 14.47
C SER A 245 -2.09 28.97 14.32
N PRO A 246 -1.88 30.12 14.99
CA PRO A 246 -2.76 31.27 14.85
C PRO A 246 -2.95 31.71 13.40
N ASP A 247 -1.87 31.78 12.64
CA ASP A 247 -1.88 32.14 11.22
C ASP A 247 -2.66 31.16 10.37
N PHE A 248 -2.50 29.85 10.64
CA PHE A 248 -3.26 28.82 9.96
C PHE A 248 -4.74 28.85 10.35
N GLN A 249 -5.06 29.14 11.60
CA GLN A 249 -6.45 29.31 12.05
C GLN A 249 -7.09 30.54 11.39
N GLU A 250 -6.40 31.68 11.35
CA GLU A 250 -6.85 32.89 10.67
C GLU A 250 -7.07 32.65 9.18
N TYR A 251 -6.13 31.94 8.54
CA TYR A 251 -6.27 31.51 7.15
C TYR A 251 -7.52 30.63 6.93
N LEU A 252 -7.74 29.63 7.78
CA LEU A 252 -8.93 28.79 7.71
C LEU A 252 -10.21 29.59 7.93
N ASP A 253 -10.21 30.58 8.84
CA ASP A 253 -11.39 31.43 9.16
C ASP A 253 -11.70 32.39 8.02
N LYS A 254 -10.70 33.02 7.41
CA LYS A 254 -10.84 33.81 6.18
C LYS A 254 -11.40 32.98 5.03
N MET A 255 -10.93 31.76 4.90
CA MET A 255 -11.40 30.80 3.91
C MET A 255 -12.83 30.32 4.15
N THR A 256 -13.28 30.30 5.42
CA THR A 256 -14.61 29.78 5.79
C THR A 256 -15.74 30.59 5.19
N ALA A 257 -15.55 31.88 5.00
CA ALA A 257 -16.54 32.72 4.34
C ALA A 257 -16.81 32.28 2.89
N ASN A 258 -15.81 31.65 2.23
CA ASN A 258 -15.84 31.32 0.81
C ASN A 258 -15.66 29.84 0.51
N ASN A 259 -15.11 28.99 1.43
CA ASN A 259 -14.77 27.59 1.18
C ASN A 259 -14.98 26.68 2.40
N SER A 260 -16.23 26.34 2.67
CA SER A 260 -16.60 25.44 3.78
C SER A 260 -16.07 24.00 3.60
N LEU A 261 -15.81 23.58 2.34
CA LEU A 261 -15.35 22.24 2.02
C LEU A 261 -13.88 22.01 2.44
N LEU A 262 -13.06 23.04 2.27
CA LEU A 262 -11.65 22.97 2.64
C LEU A 262 -11.48 22.93 4.17
N ARG A 263 -12.25 23.73 4.90
CA ARG A 263 -12.25 23.71 6.37
C ARG A 263 -12.59 22.33 6.93
N ALA A 264 -13.62 21.68 6.37
CA ALA A 264 -14.02 20.33 6.78
C ALA A 264 -12.91 19.30 6.63
N SER A 265 -11.94 19.52 5.73
CA SER A 265 -10.76 18.65 5.55
C SER A 265 -9.73 18.75 6.68
N TYR A 266 -9.82 19.78 7.52
CA TYR A 266 -8.90 20.02 8.66
C TYR A 266 -9.60 19.96 10.03
N GLU A 267 -10.72 19.28 10.11
CA GLU A 267 -11.40 18.96 11.35
C GLU A 267 -11.11 17.53 11.81
N ASN A 268 -11.41 17.27 13.09
CA ASN A 268 -11.37 15.93 13.63
C ASN A 268 -12.39 15.06 12.89
N VAL A 269 -11.96 13.91 12.41
CA VAL A 269 -12.82 13.02 11.62
C VAL A 269 -12.55 11.54 11.95
N LEU A 270 -13.62 10.77 11.99
CA LEU A 270 -13.57 9.32 12.07
C LEU A 270 -13.79 8.75 10.66
N ILE A 271 -12.88 7.91 10.19
CA ILE A 271 -12.99 7.24 8.89
C ILE A 271 -13.08 5.74 9.17
N VAL A 272 -14.26 5.16 8.97
CA VAL A 272 -14.48 3.71 9.04
C VAL A 272 -14.69 3.23 7.62
N ARG A 273 -13.66 2.59 7.06
CA ARG A 273 -13.65 2.15 5.67
C ARG A 273 -13.58 0.65 5.52
N MET A 274 -14.13 0.16 4.41
CA MET A 274 -13.89 -1.15 3.84
C MET A 274 -13.23 -0.98 2.47
N GLY A 275 -12.34 -1.90 2.09
CA GLY A 275 -11.62 -1.74 0.83
C GLY A 275 -11.22 -3.07 0.21
N TYR A 276 -11.13 -3.09 -1.12
CA TYR A 276 -10.62 -4.21 -1.88
C TYR A 276 -9.56 -3.75 -2.87
N ASN A 277 -8.40 -4.37 -2.79
CA ASN A 277 -7.30 -4.14 -3.71
C ASN A 277 -7.01 -5.41 -4.52
N PHE A 278 -6.97 -5.25 -5.83
CA PHE A 278 -6.57 -6.26 -6.80
C PHE A 278 -5.29 -5.82 -7.47
N THR A 279 -4.28 -6.70 -7.49
CA THR A 279 -3.02 -6.44 -8.19
C THR A 279 -2.70 -7.64 -9.08
N TYR A 280 -2.48 -7.37 -10.36
CA TYR A 280 -1.96 -8.32 -11.33
C TYR A 280 -0.58 -7.87 -11.80
N ASN A 281 0.38 -8.79 -11.86
CA ASN A 281 1.70 -8.53 -12.41
C ASN A 281 2.11 -9.69 -13.34
N SER A 282 2.25 -9.42 -14.63
CA SER A 282 2.58 -10.45 -15.62
C SER A 282 3.99 -11.03 -15.45
N ALA A 283 4.93 -10.28 -14.86
CA ALA A 283 6.26 -10.78 -14.52
C ALA A 283 6.25 -11.71 -13.28
N GLY A 284 5.13 -11.80 -12.58
CA GLY A 284 5.01 -12.52 -11.32
C GLY A 284 5.73 -11.82 -10.17
N ASN A 285 5.77 -12.48 -9.01
CA ASN A 285 6.46 -11.99 -7.81
C ASN A 285 7.98 -12.22 -7.84
N THR A 286 8.53 -12.51 -9.01
CA THR A 286 9.98 -12.70 -9.14
C THR A 286 10.64 -11.33 -9.06
N MET A 287 11.52 -11.15 -8.09
CA MET A 287 12.40 -9.97 -7.99
C MET A 287 13.46 -9.98 -9.12
N MET A 288 13.05 -10.14 -10.36
CA MET A 288 13.94 -9.91 -11.50
C MET A 288 14.02 -8.42 -11.75
N ARG A 289 15.14 -7.84 -11.40
CA ARG A 289 15.47 -6.42 -11.45
C ARG A 289 15.40 -5.82 -12.84
N THR A 290 15.78 -6.58 -13.85
CA THR A 290 15.66 -6.21 -15.26
C THR A 290 14.67 -7.15 -15.93
N PRO A 291 13.51 -6.63 -16.38
CA PRO A 291 12.59 -7.47 -17.14
C PRO A 291 13.29 -7.95 -18.42
N THR A 292 13.49 -9.24 -18.55
CA THR A 292 14.01 -9.84 -19.80
C THR A 292 12.95 -9.97 -20.88
N LYS A 293 11.70 -9.61 -20.55
CA LYS A 293 10.54 -9.68 -21.45
C LYS A 293 9.59 -8.52 -21.16
N SER A 294 8.82 -8.14 -22.14
CA SER A 294 7.72 -7.18 -21.96
C SER A 294 6.78 -7.63 -20.83
N SER A 295 6.42 -6.71 -19.97
CA SER A 295 5.59 -6.98 -18.80
C SER A 295 4.53 -5.91 -18.61
N TYR A 296 3.47 -6.26 -17.91
CA TYR A 296 2.45 -5.30 -17.53
C TYR A 296 1.94 -5.57 -16.12
N SER A 297 1.52 -4.52 -15.47
CA SER A 297 0.91 -4.56 -14.15
C SER A 297 -0.43 -3.81 -14.17
N LEU A 298 -1.38 -4.33 -13.44
CA LEU A 298 -2.69 -3.73 -13.25
C LEU A 298 -2.99 -3.70 -11.74
N ARG A 299 -3.35 -2.53 -11.24
CA ARG A 299 -3.83 -2.37 -9.87
C ARG A 299 -5.20 -1.70 -9.91
N VAL A 300 -6.14 -2.29 -9.19
CA VAL A 300 -7.47 -1.72 -8.97
C VAL A 300 -7.70 -1.67 -7.48
N ASN A 301 -8.06 -0.50 -6.98
CA ASN A 301 -8.44 -0.30 -5.59
C ASN A 301 -9.84 0.30 -5.55
N VAL A 302 -10.70 -0.28 -4.71
CA VAL A 302 -12.04 0.27 -4.44
C VAL A 302 -12.20 0.33 -2.94
N GLU A 303 -12.57 1.48 -2.43
CA GLU A 303 -12.87 1.65 -1.01
C GLU A 303 -14.18 2.42 -0.82
N GLU A 304 -14.92 2.04 0.19
CA GLU A 304 -16.06 2.78 0.71
C GLU A 304 -15.83 3.14 2.17
N ALA A 305 -16.39 4.22 2.63
CA ALA A 305 -16.32 4.63 4.02
C ALA A 305 -17.66 5.17 4.52
N GLY A 306 -17.94 4.89 5.79
CA GLY A 306 -19.04 5.49 6.53
C GLY A 306 -20.42 4.87 6.34
N ASN A 307 -20.64 3.97 5.37
CA ASN A 307 -21.96 3.38 5.14
C ASN A 307 -22.48 2.58 6.33
N LEU A 308 -21.62 1.78 6.96
CA LEU A 308 -22.00 1.03 8.17
C LEU A 308 -22.37 1.99 9.31
N MET A 309 -21.59 3.08 9.48
CA MET A 309 -21.85 4.08 10.51
C MET A 309 -23.15 4.85 10.24
N TYR A 310 -23.39 5.19 8.99
CA TYR A 310 -24.62 5.85 8.57
C TYR A 310 -25.84 4.97 8.81
N ALA A 311 -25.78 3.71 8.41
CA ALA A 311 -26.83 2.73 8.66
C ALA A 311 -27.08 2.54 10.17
N ALA A 312 -26.03 2.39 10.98
CA ALA A 312 -26.13 2.28 12.44
C ALA A 312 -26.77 3.53 13.06
N SER A 313 -26.39 4.74 12.61
CA SER A 313 -26.98 5.99 13.08
C SER A 313 -28.47 6.09 12.76
N LYS A 314 -28.87 5.65 11.57
CA LYS A 314 -30.29 5.60 11.17
C LYS A 314 -31.09 4.59 12.00
N LEU A 315 -30.55 3.38 12.20
CA LEU A 315 -31.18 2.36 13.03
C LEU A 315 -31.32 2.77 14.50
N ALA A 316 -30.34 3.52 15.03
CA ALA A 316 -30.36 4.08 16.36
C ALA A 316 -31.25 5.35 16.48
N HIS A 317 -31.96 5.74 15.43
CA HIS A 317 -32.79 6.97 15.39
C HIS A 317 -32.01 8.22 15.82
N SER A 318 -30.69 8.27 15.56
CA SER A 318 -29.86 9.43 15.87
C SER A 318 -30.28 10.62 15.02
N THR A 319 -30.16 11.83 15.59
CA THR A 319 -30.45 13.08 14.87
C THR A 319 -29.13 13.72 14.40
N PRO A 320 -29.08 14.25 13.16
CA PRO A 320 -27.91 14.98 12.68
C PRO A 320 -27.67 16.25 13.53
N LYS A 321 -26.39 16.53 13.81
CA LYS A 321 -25.99 17.73 14.58
C LYS A 321 -25.60 18.88 13.64
N GLY A 322 -26.57 19.62 13.15
CA GLY A 322 -26.35 20.78 12.26
C GLY A 322 -25.46 20.42 11.05
N ASP A 323 -24.45 21.24 10.78
CA ASP A 323 -23.53 21.05 9.65
C ASP A 323 -22.59 19.84 9.79
N LYS A 324 -22.43 19.29 11.01
CA LYS A 324 -21.59 18.11 11.25
C LYS A 324 -22.25 16.79 10.84
N GLY A 325 -23.54 16.81 10.51
CA GLY A 325 -24.27 15.59 10.18
C GLY A 325 -24.39 14.62 11.37
N PHE A 326 -24.40 13.31 11.09
CA PHE A 326 -24.36 12.28 12.14
C PHE A 326 -22.98 12.21 12.76
N VAL A 327 -22.92 12.06 14.07
CA VAL A 327 -21.69 11.99 14.87
C VAL A 327 -21.66 10.72 15.72
N LEU A 328 -20.48 10.16 15.92
CA LEU A 328 -20.19 9.13 16.91
C LEU A 328 -19.30 9.74 18.00
N ALA A 329 -19.73 9.65 19.27
CA ALA A 329 -19.01 10.27 20.38
C ALA A 329 -18.66 11.76 20.12
N ASN A 330 -19.58 12.49 19.50
CA ASN A 330 -19.42 13.89 19.10
C ASN A 330 -18.39 14.17 17.98
N ILE A 331 -17.90 13.11 17.28
CA ILE A 331 -16.97 13.21 16.18
C ILE A 331 -17.72 12.90 14.88
N PRO A 332 -17.65 13.76 13.83
CA PRO A 332 -18.22 13.45 12.53
C PRO A 332 -17.47 12.30 11.87
N PHE A 333 -18.18 11.47 11.15
CA PHE A 333 -17.55 10.41 10.37
C PHE A 333 -17.63 10.71 8.86
N ALA A 334 -16.57 10.35 8.16
CA ALA A 334 -16.49 10.51 6.71
C ALA A 334 -17.34 9.46 5.99
N GLN A 335 -18.07 9.90 4.95
CA GLN A 335 -18.83 9.01 4.06
C GLN A 335 -18.48 9.30 2.60
N TYR A 336 -17.84 8.33 1.92
CA TYR A 336 -17.41 8.46 0.53
C TYR A 336 -17.23 7.09 -0.12
N ILE A 337 -17.16 7.10 -1.45
CA ILE A 337 -16.66 5.98 -2.28
C ILE A 337 -15.45 6.47 -3.06
N LYS A 338 -14.43 5.61 -3.18
CA LYS A 338 -13.20 5.91 -3.91
C LYS A 338 -12.78 4.70 -4.75
N GLY A 339 -12.39 4.97 -6.00
CA GLY A 339 -11.87 3.98 -6.92
C GLY A 339 -10.59 4.47 -7.56
N ASP A 340 -9.57 3.63 -7.59
CA ASP A 340 -8.29 3.88 -8.25
C ASP A 340 -8.03 2.76 -9.27
N PHE A 341 -7.59 3.15 -10.44
CA PHE A 341 -7.14 2.28 -11.51
C PHE A 341 -5.74 2.69 -11.93
N ASP A 342 -4.80 1.75 -11.92
CA ASP A 342 -3.41 1.97 -12.26
C ASP A 342 -2.93 0.84 -13.19
N PHE A 343 -2.51 1.21 -14.39
CA PHE A 343 -2.02 0.27 -15.39
C PHE A 343 -0.65 0.73 -15.88
N ALA A 344 0.32 -0.14 -15.82
CA ALA A 344 1.64 0.10 -16.38
C ALA A 344 2.06 -1.04 -17.31
N LYS A 345 2.60 -0.70 -18.47
CA LYS A 345 3.14 -1.65 -19.45
C LYS A 345 4.57 -1.29 -19.79
N ASN A 346 5.47 -2.22 -19.58
CA ASN A 346 6.84 -2.15 -20.08
C ASN A 346 6.93 -2.96 -21.37
N PHE A 347 7.16 -2.27 -22.49
CA PHE A 347 7.38 -2.88 -23.80
C PHE A 347 8.88 -2.89 -24.07
N MET A 348 9.45 -4.05 -24.13
CA MET A 348 10.87 -4.26 -24.38
C MET A 348 11.12 -4.30 -25.89
N ILE A 349 11.95 -3.39 -26.39
CA ILE A 349 12.39 -3.37 -27.80
C ILE A 349 13.56 -4.35 -27.95
N ASP A 350 14.55 -4.18 -27.08
CA ASP A 350 15.74 -5.01 -26.98
C ASP A 350 16.26 -5.03 -25.52
N PRO A 351 17.32 -5.78 -25.18
CA PRO A 351 17.86 -5.83 -23.81
C PRO A 351 18.32 -4.51 -23.22
N ARG A 352 18.54 -3.49 -24.05
CA ARG A 352 19.00 -2.16 -23.62
C ARG A 352 17.90 -1.09 -23.68
N ASN A 353 16.86 -1.31 -24.49
CA ASN A 353 15.87 -0.30 -24.81
C ASN A 353 14.44 -0.77 -24.50
N SER A 354 13.66 0.08 -23.86
CA SER A 354 12.24 -0.19 -23.58
C SER A 354 11.39 1.08 -23.58
N PHE A 355 10.10 0.91 -23.89
CA PHE A 355 9.07 1.91 -23.62
C PHE A 355 8.23 1.51 -22.42
N VAL A 356 7.97 2.46 -21.55
CA VAL A 356 7.05 2.31 -20.42
C VAL A 356 5.86 3.22 -20.61
N PHE A 357 4.67 2.66 -20.55
CA PHE A 357 3.40 3.35 -20.58
C PHE A 357 2.73 3.21 -19.22
N HIS A 358 2.24 4.30 -18.66
CA HIS A 358 1.50 4.31 -17.41
C HIS A 358 0.22 5.13 -17.57
N ILE A 359 -0.87 4.58 -17.01
CA ILE A 359 -2.18 5.23 -16.92
C ILE A 359 -2.65 5.08 -15.48
N GLY A 360 -2.86 6.19 -14.80
CA GLY A 360 -3.44 6.28 -13.48
C GLY A 360 -4.73 7.09 -13.50
N VAL A 361 -5.82 6.51 -13.02
CA VAL A 361 -7.12 7.19 -12.87
C VAL A 361 -7.62 6.98 -11.46
N GLY A 362 -8.02 8.06 -10.81
CA GLY A 362 -8.63 8.02 -9.50
C GLY A 362 -9.89 8.87 -9.44
N VAL A 363 -10.92 8.35 -8.79
CA VAL A 363 -12.17 9.08 -8.54
C VAL A 363 -12.60 8.82 -7.11
N ALA A 364 -12.89 9.88 -6.37
CA ALA A 364 -13.41 9.80 -5.01
C ALA A 364 -14.61 10.73 -4.87
N TYR A 365 -15.73 10.20 -4.40
CA TYR A 365 -16.98 10.92 -4.32
C TYR A 365 -17.50 10.96 -2.88
N PRO A 366 -17.51 12.14 -2.21
CA PRO A 366 -18.13 12.31 -0.90
C PRO A 366 -19.65 12.41 -1.03
N TYR A 367 -20.38 11.74 -0.15
CA TYR A 367 -21.85 11.76 -0.12
C TYR A 367 -22.40 11.59 1.30
N GLY A 368 -23.72 11.66 1.42
CA GLY A 368 -24.42 11.42 2.69
C GLY A 368 -23.94 12.31 3.82
N ASN A 369 -23.17 11.75 4.74
CA ASN A 369 -22.67 12.46 5.92
C ASN A 369 -21.50 13.40 5.60
N SER A 370 -20.90 13.33 4.43
CA SER A 370 -19.73 14.13 4.05
C SER A 370 -20.03 15.06 2.88
N ARG A 371 -19.67 16.33 3.02
CA ARG A 371 -19.70 17.32 1.94
C ARG A 371 -18.38 17.34 1.17
N ALA A 372 -17.26 17.05 1.83
CA ALA A 372 -15.92 17.01 1.27
C ALA A 372 -15.20 15.71 1.68
N LEU A 373 -14.18 15.34 0.91
CA LEU A 373 -13.27 14.25 1.28
C LEU A 373 -12.33 14.71 2.40
N PRO A 374 -11.98 13.84 3.36
CA PRO A 374 -10.85 14.07 4.25
C PRO A 374 -9.57 14.32 3.44
N PHE A 375 -8.71 15.19 3.95
CA PHE A 375 -7.46 15.58 3.27
C PHE A 375 -6.61 14.37 2.86
N GLU A 376 -6.54 13.34 3.70
CA GLU A 376 -5.80 12.10 3.46
C GLU A 376 -6.33 11.28 2.28
N LYS A 377 -7.54 11.57 1.83
CA LYS A 377 -8.23 10.82 0.75
C LYS A 377 -8.28 11.57 -0.56
N ARG A 378 -7.89 12.85 -0.56
CA ARG A 378 -7.84 13.68 -1.76
C ARG A 378 -6.63 13.34 -2.63
N TYR A 379 -6.74 13.65 -3.91
CA TYR A 379 -5.67 13.48 -4.88
C TYR A 379 -4.83 14.74 -5.04
N PHE A 380 -3.56 14.53 -5.37
CA PHE A 380 -2.60 15.56 -5.69
C PHE A 380 -1.91 15.25 -7.02
N SER A 381 -1.40 16.26 -7.72
CA SER A 381 -0.66 16.10 -8.97
C SER A 381 0.65 16.90 -8.96
N GLY A 382 1.59 16.50 -9.84
CA GLY A 382 2.97 16.97 -9.87
C GLY A 382 3.94 16.06 -9.14
N GLY A 383 5.23 16.24 -9.38
CA GLY A 383 6.31 15.46 -8.80
C GLY A 383 6.78 14.29 -9.64
N ALA A 384 7.79 13.57 -9.15
CA ALA A 384 8.52 12.51 -9.86
C ALA A 384 7.66 11.33 -10.36
N ASN A 385 6.48 11.10 -9.79
CA ASN A 385 5.60 9.97 -10.10
C ASN A 385 4.25 10.38 -10.71
N SER A 386 4.11 11.63 -11.15
CA SER A 386 2.91 12.17 -11.80
C SER A 386 3.35 12.99 -13.02
N VAL A 387 3.06 14.28 -13.08
CA VAL A 387 3.45 15.18 -14.19
C VAL A 387 4.71 15.94 -13.81
N ARG A 388 5.87 15.50 -14.32
CA ARG A 388 7.22 15.95 -13.90
C ARG A 388 7.61 17.38 -14.31
N GLY A 389 6.73 18.11 -14.96
CA GLY A 389 6.91 19.56 -15.22
C GLY A 389 6.53 20.45 -14.03
N TRP A 390 5.94 19.88 -12.98
CA TRP A 390 5.49 20.56 -11.75
C TRP A 390 6.06 19.93 -10.51
N SER A 391 6.37 20.77 -9.53
CA SER A 391 6.72 20.28 -8.18
C SER A 391 5.57 19.48 -7.57
N VAL A 392 5.85 18.72 -6.52
CA VAL A 392 4.83 17.95 -5.81
C VAL A 392 3.73 18.89 -5.31
N ARG A 393 2.46 18.53 -5.57
CA ARG A 393 1.28 19.31 -5.17
C ARG A 393 1.24 20.73 -5.72
N SER A 394 1.76 20.98 -6.92
CA SER A 394 1.74 22.29 -7.54
C SER A 394 0.94 22.36 -8.86
N LEU A 395 0.22 21.29 -9.20
CA LEU A 395 -0.61 21.21 -10.40
C LEU A 395 -2.08 21.01 -10.06
N GLY A 396 -2.94 21.85 -10.62
CA GLY A 396 -4.42 21.76 -10.50
C GLY A 396 -4.98 22.35 -9.22
N PRO A 397 -6.28 22.18 -8.95
CA PRO A 397 -7.25 21.44 -9.77
C PRO A 397 -7.62 22.19 -11.06
N GLY A 398 -7.76 21.43 -12.15
CA GLY A 398 -8.17 21.95 -13.47
C GLY A 398 -7.32 23.11 -13.96
N GLY A 399 -7.98 24.26 -14.23
CA GLY A 399 -7.33 25.52 -14.61
C GLY A 399 -7.08 26.49 -13.46
N TYR A 400 -7.31 26.08 -12.21
CA TYR A 400 -7.12 26.95 -11.05
C TYR A 400 -5.66 27.39 -10.90
N LYS A 401 -5.44 28.69 -10.82
CA LYS A 401 -4.10 29.30 -10.90
C LYS A 401 -3.40 29.43 -9.54
N GLY A 402 -4.08 29.18 -8.45
CA GLY A 402 -3.59 29.45 -7.10
C GLY A 402 -3.96 30.85 -6.60
N SER A 403 -3.69 31.13 -5.32
CA SER A 403 -3.86 32.47 -4.76
C SER A 403 -2.60 33.30 -5.01
N SER A 404 -2.75 34.64 -5.06
CA SER A 404 -1.64 35.58 -5.28
C SER A 404 -0.60 35.56 -4.15
N ASP A 405 -0.96 35.06 -2.98
CA ASP A 405 -0.15 35.13 -1.76
C ASP A 405 0.80 33.92 -1.58
N GLY A 406 0.70 32.88 -2.42
CA GLY A 406 1.65 31.76 -2.54
C GLY A 406 1.87 30.86 -1.31
N GLN A 407 1.52 31.29 -0.13
CA GLN A 407 1.95 30.66 1.13
C GLN A 407 1.22 29.37 1.52
N MET A 408 0.02 29.08 1.02
CA MET A 408 -0.75 27.87 1.38
C MET A 408 -1.48 27.24 0.22
N ASP A 409 -1.00 27.42 -0.99
CA ASP A 409 -1.64 26.88 -2.21
C ASP A 409 -1.68 25.35 -2.24
N PHE A 410 -0.74 24.67 -1.56
CA PHE A 410 -0.73 23.20 -1.49
C PHE A 410 -2.02 22.62 -0.92
N ILE A 411 -2.75 23.37 -0.09
CA ILE A 411 -4.03 22.96 0.48
C ILE A 411 -5.13 23.00 -0.59
N LYS A 412 -5.14 24.06 -1.38
CA LYS A 412 -6.11 24.28 -2.47
C LYS A 412 -5.80 23.40 -3.68
N GLN A 413 -4.54 22.98 -3.85
CA GLN A 413 -4.08 22.13 -4.96
C GLN A 413 -4.35 20.65 -4.68
N SER A 414 -5.58 20.31 -4.35
CA SER A 414 -6.07 18.96 -4.14
C SER A 414 -7.38 18.73 -4.87
N GLY A 415 -7.65 17.49 -5.30
CA GLY A 415 -8.82 17.15 -6.09
C GLY A 415 -9.50 15.85 -5.66
N ASP A 416 -10.66 15.62 -6.24
CA ASP A 416 -11.48 14.42 -6.04
C ASP A 416 -11.35 13.45 -7.22
N ILE A 417 -10.84 13.94 -8.36
CA ILE A 417 -10.55 13.16 -9.57
C ILE A 417 -9.09 13.38 -9.93
N LYS A 418 -8.42 12.33 -10.39
CA LYS A 418 -7.03 12.35 -10.88
C LYS A 418 -6.90 11.61 -12.20
N LEU A 419 -6.08 12.16 -13.10
CA LEU A 419 -5.62 11.50 -14.31
C LEU A 419 -4.12 11.70 -14.42
N ASP A 420 -3.37 10.60 -14.57
CA ASP A 420 -1.95 10.57 -14.91
C ASP A 420 -1.73 9.69 -16.14
N LEU A 421 -1.01 10.21 -17.11
CA LEU A 421 -0.60 9.51 -18.33
C LEU A 421 0.89 9.76 -18.52
N ASN A 422 1.69 8.69 -18.55
CA ASN A 422 3.13 8.80 -18.71
C ASN A 422 3.61 7.87 -19.83
N VAL A 423 4.46 8.39 -20.68
CA VAL A 423 5.20 7.62 -21.69
C VAL A 423 6.67 7.89 -21.49
N GLU A 424 7.45 6.84 -21.31
CA GLU A 424 8.88 6.95 -21.03
C GLU A 424 9.67 5.97 -21.90
N TYR A 425 10.60 6.48 -22.68
CA TYR A 425 11.63 5.68 -23.33
C TYR A 425 12.81 5.55 -22.41
N ARG A 426 13.27 4.33 -22.19
CA ARG A 426 14.43 3.99 -21.35
C ARG A 426 15.50 3.32 -22.18
N THR A 427 16.74 3.75 -21.99
CA THR A 427 17.90 3.18 -22.67
C THR A 427 19.05 2.94 -21.68
N HIS A 428 19.71 1.80 -21.79
CA HIS A 428 20.93 1.54 -21.05
C HIS A 428 22.09 2.29 -21.71
N LEU A 429 22.78 3.17 -20.96
CA LEU A 429 23.90 3.94 -21.44
C LEU A 429 25.21 3.15 -21.28
N PHE A 430 25.72 3.09 -20.09
CA PHE A 430 26.92 2.34 -19.75
C PHE A 430 26.92 2.01 -18.25
N TRP A 431 27.63 0.95 -17.87
CA TRP A 431 27.77 0.48 -16.50
C TRP A 431 26.39 0.31 -15.81
N LYS A 432 26.08 1.09 -14.78
CA LYS A 432 24.80 1.11 -14.05
C LYS A 432 23.92 2.31 -14.38
N LEU A 433 24.28 3.04 -15.39
CA LEU A 433 23.62 4.28 -15.81
C LEU A 433 22.62 4.00 -16.92
N ASN A 434 21.38 4.41 -16.72
CA ASN A 434 20.31 4.34 -17.70
C ASN A 434 19.78 5.76 -17.96
N GLY A 435 19.55 6.08 -19.23
CA GLY A 435 18.89 7.31 -19.65
C GLY A 435 17.41 7.10 -19.83
N ALA A 436 16.65 8.17 -19.67
CA ALA A 436 15.23 8.19 -20.01
C ALA A 436 14.82 9.50 -20.68
N ALA A 437 13.90 9.40 -21.61
CA ALA A 437 13.16 10.55 -22.15
C ALA A 437 11.68 10.31 -21.92
N PHE A 438 10.94 11.33 -21.51
CA PHE A 438 9.56 11.15 -21.12
C PHE A 438 8.63 12.28 -21.57
N ILE A 439 7.36 11.91 -21.68
CA ILE A 439 6.23 12.82 -21.85
C ILE A 439 5.19 12.40 -20.80
N ASP A 440 4.78 13.36 -19.99
CA ASP A 440 3.77 13.19 -18.96
C ASP A 440 2.58 14.10 -19.27
N ALA A 441 1.36 13.60 -19.02
CA ALA A 441 0.15 14.37 -19.15
C ALA A 441 -0.80 14.04 -17.99
N GLY A 442 -1.52 15.01 -17.48
CA GLY A 442 -2.47 14.75 -16.40
C GLY A 442 -2.95 16.01 -15.70
N ASN A 443 -3.81 15.81 -14.75
CA ASN A 443 -4.31 16.85 -13.84
C ASN A 443 -5.15 16.22 -12.73
N ILE A 444 -5.59 17.03 -11.77
CA ILE A 444 -6.63 16.73 -10.81
C ILE A 444 -7.81 17.68 -11.00
N TRP A 445 -8.99 17.28 -10.51
CA TRP A 445 -10.20 18.08 -10.53
C TRP A 445 -11.00 17.87 -9.27
N THR A 446 -11.81 18.87 -8.90
CA THR A 446 -12.85 18.73 -7.89
C THR A 446 -14.17 18.29 -8.53
N ILE A 447 -15.01 17.55 -7.80
CA ILE A 447 -16.36 17.17 -8.27
C ILE A 447 -17.36 18.27 -7.95
N ARG A 448 -17.21 18.93 -6.81
CA ARG A 448 -18.10 20.02 -6.37
C ARG A 448 -17.44 21.36 -6.57
N SER A 449 -18.23 22.34 -6.99
CA SER A 449 -17.80 23.71 -7.14
C SER A 449 -17.68 24.36 -5.77
N ASP A 450 -16.58 25.08 -5.59
CA ASP A 450 -16.44 26.11 -4.58
C ASP A 450 -16.26 27.45 -5.28
N SER A 451 -16.73 28.53 -4.70
CA SER A 451 -16.75 29.86 -5.32
C SER A 451 -15.37 30.35 -5.78
N GLU A 452 -14.31 29.87 -5.10
CA GLU A 452 -12.93 30.26 -5.45
C GLU A 452 -12.26 29.32 -6.47
N GLN A 453 -12.82 28.14 -6.74
CA GLN A 453 -12.21 27.10 -7.58
C GLN A 453 -13.12 26.66 -8.74
N GLU A 454 -13.90 27.55 -9.32
CA GLU A 454 -14.82 27.21 -10.41
C GLU A 454 -14.10 26.55 -11.62
N ASP A 455 -12.90 27.01 -11.96
CA ASP A 455 -12.06 26.42 -13.02
C ASP A 455 -11.43 25.08 -12.61
N GLY A 456 -11.52 24.69 -11.35
CA GLY A 456 -11.07 23.41 -10.82
C GLY A 456 -12.07 22.27 -10.97
N VAL A 457 -13.32 22.56 -11.31
CA VAL A 457 -14.40 21.57 -11.38
C VAL A 457 -14.33 20.74 -12.64
N PHE A 458 -14.46 19.41 -12.47
CA PHE A 458 -14.50 18.48 -13.60
C PHE A 458 -15.75 18.68 -14.46
N LYS A 459 -15.55 18.92 -15.74
CA LYS A 459 -16.60 19.00 -16.75
C LYS A 459 -16.21 18.16 -17.97
N PHE A 460 -17.02 17.17 -18.35
CA PHE A 460 -16.73 16.25 -19.46
C PHE A 460 -16.43 16.95 -20.80
N ASN A 461 -17.06 18.09 -21.02
CA ASN A 461 -16.86 18.88 -22.24
C ASN A 461 -15.64 19.84 -22.18
N LYS A 462 -14.95 19.93 -21.02
CA LYS A 462 -13.83 20.88 -20.83
C LYS A 462 -12.55 20.25 -20.26
N PHE A 463 -12.61 19.07 -19.61
CA PHE A 463 -11.47 18.49 -18.90
C PHE A 463 -10.24 18.29 -19.78
N TYR A 464 -10.42 17.90 -21.05
CA TYR A 464 -9.31 17.70 -21.99
C TYR A 464 -8.54 18.99 -22.30
N LYS A 465 -9.19 20.15 -22.17
CA LYS A 465 -8.54 21.47 -22.29
C LYS A 465 -7.71 21.82 -21.05
N GLN A 466 -7.94 21.15 -19.94
CA GLN A 466 -7.28 21.38 -18.67
C GLN A 466 -6.18 20.34 -18.39
N ILE A 467 -5.85 19.48 -19.35
CA ILE A 467 -4.74 18.54 -19.22
C ILE A 467 -3.43 19.31 -19.31
N ALA A 468 -2.61 19.16 -18.27
CA ALA A 468 -1.23 19.64 -18.26
C ALA A 468 -0.34 18.64 -19.02
N VAL A 469 0.66 19.13 -19.73
CA VAL A 469 1.64 18.29 -20.43
C VAL A 469 3.05 18.75 -20.08
N ALA A 470 3.91 17.79 -19.77
CA ALA A 470 5.33 18.00 -19.56
C ALA A 470 6.16 17.04 -20.43
N TYR A 471 7.41 17.43 -20.71
CA TYR A 471 8.40 16.58 -21.34
C TYR A 471 9.74 16.74 -20.61
N GLY A 472 10.61 15.75 -20.74
CA GLY A 472 11.88 15.86 -20.05
C GLY A 472 12.83 14.70 -20.29
N LEU A 473 13.96 14.81 -19.64
CA LEU A 473 15.01 13.82 -19.62
C LEU A 473 15.31 13.39 -18.19
N GLY A 474 15.75 12.17 -18.03
CA GLY A 474 16.13 11.66 -16.73
C GLY A 474 17.29 10.69 -16.78
N ILE A 475 17.98 10.60 -15.67
CA ILE A 475 19.06 9.67 -15.44
C ILE A 475 18.67 8.74 -14.29
N ARG A 476 18.95 7.45 -14.45
CA ARG A 476 18.72 6.42 -13.47
C ARG A 476 20.00 5.71 -13.14
N PHE A 477 20.34 5.70 -11.88
CA PHE A 477 21.50 4.99 -11.33
C PHE A 477 21.00 3.69 -10.67
N ASP A 478 21.24 2.56 -11.32
CA ASP A 478 20.86 1.25 -10.80
C ASP A 478 21.98 0.66 -9.93
N LEU A 479 21.86 0.77 -8.62
CA LEU A 479 22.83 0.31 -7.63
C LEU A 479 22.56 -1.11 -7.13
N ASP A 480 21.87 -1.96 -7.90
CA ASP A 480 21.48 -3.34 -7.59
C ASP A 480 20.45 -3.51 -6.46
N TYR A 481 20.47 -2.71 -5.43
CA TYR A 481 19.52 -2.73 -4.31
C TYR A 481 18.61 -1.51 -4.26
N LEU A 482 18.93 -0.44 -4.98
CA LEU A 482 18.11 0.75 -5.12
C LEU A 482 18.41 1.45 -6.46
N ILE A 483 17.42 2.15 -6.98
CA ILE A 483 17.55 2.98 -8.18
C ILE A 483 17.42 4.45 -7.77
N LEU A 484 18.48 5.24 -8.04
CA LEU A 484 18.42 6.69 -7.90
C LEU A 484 17.94 7.29 -9.22
N ARG A 485 16.93 8.15 -9.16
CA ARG A 485 16.33 8.81 -10.31
C ARG A 485 16.54 10.32 -10.20
N PHE A 486 17.01 10.91 -11.29
CA PHE A 486 17.16 12.35 -11.44
C PHE A 486 16.42 12.74 -12.70
N ASP A 487 15.29 13.43 -12.57
CA ASP A 487 14.42 13.80 -13.68
C ASP A 487 14.36 15.32 -13.79
N GLY A 488 14.64 15.85 -14.98
CA GLY A 488 14.43 17.25 -15.34
C GLY A 488 13.23 17.36 -16.29
N GLY A 489 12.15 18.00 -15.82
CA GLY A 489 10.92 18.17 -16.56
C GLY A 489 10.66 19.62 -16.96
N MET A 490 10.18 19.82 -18.18
CA MET A 490 9.76 21.11 -18.73
C MET A 490 8.25 21.10 -19.01
N LYS A 491 7.57 22.18 -18.66
CA LYS A 491 6.15 22.37 -19.00
C LYS A 491 5.98 22.55 -20.50
N ALA A 492 5.10 21.77 -21.12
CA ALA A 492 4.70 21.93 -22.52
C ALA A 492 3.36 22.66 -22.63
N ILE A 493 2.36 22.22 -21.85
CA ILE A 493 1.03 22.85 -21.76
C ILE A 493 0.73 23.10 -20.29
N ASN A 494 0.50 24.36 -19.96
CA ASN A 494 0.11 24.77 -18.61
C ASN A 494 -1.35 25.22 -18.58
N PRO A 495 -2.29 24.41 -18.07
CA PRO A 495 -3.72 24.76 -18.07
C PRO A 495 -4.08 25.89 -17.09
N MET A 496 -3.21 26.17 -16.13
CA MET A 496 -3.40 27.25 -15.14
C MET A 496 -3.13 28.64 -15.72
N GLU A 497 -2.53 28.72 -16.92
CA GLU A 497 -2.23 29.96 -17.62
C GLU A 497 -3.13 30.15 -18.85
N THR A 498 -3.26 31.41 -19.27
CA THR A 498 -4.04 31.79 -20.47
C THR A 498 -3.15 32.38 -21.57
N GLY A 499 -3.66 32.44 -22.77
CA GLY A 499 -2.96 33.03 -23.90
C GLY A 499 -1.62 32.32 -24.21
N LYS A 500 -0.56 33.12 -24.39
CA LYS A 500 0.79 32.59 -24.71
C LYS A 500 1.43 31.81 -23.53
N GLY A 501 1.05 32.12 -22.28
CA GLY A 501 1.53 31.43 -21.12
C GLY A 501 1.08 29.97 -21.03
N ARG A 502 -0.03 29.62 -21.67
CA ARG A 502 -0.58 28.27 -21.74
C ARG A 502 0.31 27.28 -22.48
N TYR A 503 1.12 27.76 -23.42
CA TYR A 503 1.97 26.91 -24.26
C TYR A 503 3.46 27.25 -24.07
N PRO A 504 4.05 26.94 -22.89
CA PRO A 504 5.47 27.20 -22.60
C PRO A 504 6.41 26.57 -23.62
N ILE A 505 6.02 25.44 -24.25
CA ILE A 505 6.81 24.75 -25.27
C ILE A 505 7.21 25.66 -26.44
N THR A 506 6.40 26.69 -26.75
CA THR A 506 6.70 27.64 -27.84
C THR A 506 7.74 28.69 -27.44
N ARG A 507 7.89 28.98 -26.16
CA ARG A 507 8.83 29.96 -25.59
C ARG A 507 9.27 29.51 -24.19
N PRO A 508 10.04 28.43 -24.07
CA PRO A 508 10.39 27.86 -22.76
C PRO A 508 11.30 28.83 -22.00
N ARG A 509 11.00 28.98 -20.70
CA ARG A 509 11.83 29.73 -19.74
C ARG A 509 12.24 28.80 -18.62
N PHE A 510 13.55 28.50 -18.53
CA PHE A 510 14.07 27.54 -17.56
C PHE A 510 13.67 27.90 -16.12
N SER A 511 13.76 29.17 -15.74
CA SER A 511 13.42 29.64 -14.38
C SER A 511 11.94 29.46 -13.99
N ARG A 512 11.02 29.38 -14.96
CA ARG A 512 9.58 29.30 -14.72
C ARG A 512 9.00 27.92 -15.01
N ASP A 513 9.54 27.27 -16.03
CA ASP A 513 8.89 26.13 -16.68
C ASP A 513 9.62 24.81 -16.38
N PHE A 514 10.77 24.85 -15.72
CA PHE A 514 11.58 23.70 -15.36
C PHE A 514 11.28 23.24 -13.92
N ALA A 515 11.19 21.93 -13.74
CA ALA A 515 11.17 21.30 -12.42
C ALA A 515 12.18 20.15 -12.38
N PHE A 516 12.94 20.09 -11.30
CA PHE A 516 13.88 19.02 -11.04
C PHE A 516 13.31 18.09 -9.97
N HIS A 517 13.46 16.78 -10.21
CA HIS A 517 12.98 15.76 -9.29
C HIS A 517 14.09 14.77 -8.99
N PHE A 518 14.29 14.54 -7.71
CA PHE A 518 15.08 13.44 -7.20
C PHE A 518 14.11 12.39 -6.61
N ALA A 519 14.29 11.14 -6.97
CA ALA A 519 13.50 10.04 -6.42
C ALA A 519 14.37 8.81 -6.19
N VAL A 520 14.03 8.05 -5.18
CA VAL A 520 14.63 6.75 -4.85
C VAL A 520 13.60 5.67 -5.07
N GLY A 521 13.93 4.66 -5.85
CA GLY A 521 13.07 3.51 -6.14
C GLY A 521 13.82 2.20 -6.00
N TYR A 522 13.07 1.10 -5.94
CA TYR A 522 13.60 -0.26 -5.91
C TYR A 522 13.33 -0.96 -7.23
#